data_cd9484be7a0b24ee0578f38cd8645fa2
#
_entry.id   cd9484be7a0b24ee0578f38cd8645fa2
#
_cell.length_a   1.000
_cell.length_b   1.000
_cell.length_c   1.000
_cell.angle_alpha   90.00
_cell.angle_beta   90.00
_cell.angle_gamma   90.00
#
_symmetry.space_group_name_H-M   'P 1'
#
loop_
_entity.id
_entity.type
_entity.pdbx_description
1 polymer ?
#
loop_
_entity_poly.entity_id
_entity_poly.type
_entity_poly.pdbx_seq_one_letter_code
_entity_poly.pdbx_strand_id
1 'polypeptide(L)'
;RDAQESRGLGDVYKRQVAASIKNVGDCAVGDTITSAENGSKEPLPGYRKALPMVFCGLYPIESKDYDQLKMALEKLQLNDAALEYVPETSQALGFGFRCGFLGLLHMDVIQERLEREYNLKLITTAPSVIYHVFKTDGEMIAVDNPAELPPMTKIEHIEEPIAKVEILVPSDMVGNVMELVQNRRGEFQTM
;
A
#
# COMPACT_ATOMS: atom_id res chain seq x y z
N ARG A 1 -30.09 -15.12 12.65
CA ARG A 1 -29.59 -15.15 14.06
C ARG A 1 -29.37 -13.71 14.47
N ASP A 2 -30.01 -13.35 15.57
CA ASP A 2 -30.22 -11.98 16.02
C ASP A 2 -28.92 -11.21 16.21
N ALA A 3 -28.80 -10.09 15.47
CA ALA A 3 -27.81 -9.08 15.74
C ALA A 3 -28.24 -8.35 17.04
N GLN A 4 -27.52 -8.54 18.11
CA GLN A 4 -27.73 -7.82 19.34
C GLN A 4 -27.31 -6.37 19.14
N GLU A 5 -28.27 -5.45 19.16
CA GLU A 5 -28.02 -4.01 19.06
C GLU A 5 -27.20 -3.55 20.27
N SER A 6 -26.05 -2.96 20.00
CA SER A 6 -25.24 -2.30 21.01
C SER A 6 -25.73 -0.88 21.22
N ARG A 7 -26.26 -0.57 22.40
CA ARG A 7 -26.62 0.79 22.83
C ARG A 7 -25.60 1.26 23.86
N GLY A 8 -24.66 2.09 23.46
CA GLY A 8 -23.71 2.72 24.38
C GLY A 8 -22.63 3.51 23.68
N LEU A 9 -22.43 4.74 24.07
CA LEU A 9 -21.28 5.57 23.71
C LEU A 9 -20.05 5.03 24.47
N GLY A 10 -19.10 4.43 23.75
CA GLY A 10 -17.77 4.12 24.28
C GLY A 10 -17.27 2.68 24.14
N ASP A 11 -18.10 1.71 23.82
CA ASP A 11 -17.61 0.34 23.68
C ASP A 11 -17.36 -0.04 22.22
N VAL A 12 -16.10 -0.28 21.88
CA VAL A 12 -15.72 -0.84 20.59
C VAL A 12 -15.97 -2.34 20.63
N TYR A 13 -17.10 -2.79 20.12
CA TYR A 13 -17.40 -4.21 19.99
C TYR A 13 -16.73 -4.79 18.75
N LYS A 14 -15.92 -5.81 18.93
CA LYS A 14 -15.48 -6.68 17.85
C LYS A 14 -16.63 -7.62 17.49
N ARG A 15 -17.11 -7.54 16.26
CA ARG A 15 -18.15 -8.44 15.74
C ARG A 15 -17.59 -9.26 14.60
N GLN A 16 -17.97 -10.51 14.52
CA GLN A 16 -17.70 -11.39 13.40
C GLN A 16 -18.96 -11.55 12.56
N VAL A 17 -18.82 -11.41 11.25
CA VAL A 17 -19.86 -11.74 10.27
C VAL A 17 -19.46 -13.05 9.61
N ALA A 18 -20.29 -14.09 9.79
CA ALA A 18 -20.15 -15.34 9.09
C ALA A 18 -21.10 -15.33 7.90
N ALA A 19 -20.56 -15.12 6.73
CA ALA A 19 -21.28 -15.24 5.46
C ALA A 19 -20.55 -16.28 4.61
N SER A 20 -21.24 -17.01 3.74
CA SER A 20 -20.61 -18.04 2.90
C SER A 20 -19.74 -17.43 1.80
N ILE A 21 -18.93 -16.44 2.13
CA ILE A 21 -17.96 -15.78 1.24
C ILE A 21 -16.79 -16.75 1.05
N LYS A 22 -16.55 -17.14 -0.21
CA LYS A 22 -15.51 -18.12 -0.54
C LYS A 22 -14.16 -17.46 -0.85
N ASN A 23 -14.19 -16.24 -1.38
CA ASN A 23 -12.98 -15.48 -1.71
C ASN A 23 -12.89 -14.25 -0.82
N VAL A 24 -11.73 -14.01 -0.25
CA VAL A 24 -11.48 -12.84 0.59
C VAL A 24 -11.57 -11.53 -0.22
N GLY A 25 -11.21 -11.57 -1.50
CA GLY A 25 -11.34 -10.44 -2.40
C GLY A 25 -12.79 -9.96 -2.65
N ASP A 26 -13.79 -10.78 -2.31
CA ASP A 26 -15.21 -10.44 -2.47
C ASP A 26 -15.74 -9.55 -1.33
N CYS A 27 -14.92 -9.27 -0.31
CA CYS A 27 -15.28 -8.43 0.83
C CYS A 27 -14.06 -7.63 1.28
N ALA A 28 -14.11 -6.33 1.10
CA ALA A 28 -13.01 -5.44 1.45
C ALA A 28 -13.30 -4.67 2.75
N VAL A 29 -12.22 -4.20 3.40
CA VAL A 29 -12.34 -3.29 4.54
C VAL A 29 -12.97 -1.98 4.08
N GLY A 30 -14.06 -1.59 4.73
CA GLY A 30 -14.85 -0.40 4.37
C GLY A 30 -16.10 -0.69 3.55
N ASP A 31 -16.34 -1.96 3.19
CA ASP A 31 -17.57 -2.35 2.52
C ASP A 31 -18.80 -2.14 3.41
N THR A 32 -19.90 -1.76 2.79
CA THR A 32 -21.19 -1.58 3.47
C THR A 32 -22.00 -2.87 3.41
N ILE A 33 -22.31 -3.43 4.57
CA ILE A 33 -23.19 -4.59 4.70
C ILE A 33 -24.62 -4.10 4.89
N THR A 34 -25.54 -4.59 4.07
CA THR A 34 -26.93 -4.17 4.07
C THR A 34 -27.90 -5.34 3.88
N SER A 35 -29.21 -5.12 4.10
CA SER A 35 -30.23 -6.14 3.91
C SER A 35 -30.44 -6.44 2.42
N ALA A 36 -30.68 -7.71 2.08
CA ALA A 36 -31.00 -8.12 0.71
C ALA A 36 -32.38 -7.64 0.24
N GLU A 37 -33.33 -7.45 1.16
CA GLU A 37 -34.71 -7.05 0.83
C GLU A 37 -34.88 -5.54 0.74
N ASN A 38 -34.25 -4.79 1.66
CA ASN A 38 -34.32 -3.32 1.76
C ASN A 38 -32.93 -2.71 1.86
N GLY A 39 -32.03 -3.13 0.99
CA GLY A 39 -30.65 -2.68 0.99
C GLY A 39 -30.49 -1.20 0.71
N SER A 40 -29.50 -0.57 1.35
CA SER A 40 -29.05 0.76 0.95
C SER A 40 -28.52 0.72 -0.48
N LYS A 41 -28.90 1.71 -1.29
CA LYS A 41 -28.39 1.86 -2.67
C LYS A 41 -27.02 2.51 -2.72
N GLU A 42 -26.63 3.17 -1.65
CA GLU A 42 -25.36 3.89 -1.55
C GLU A 42 -24.54 3.35 -0.37
N PRO A 43 -23.21 3.27 -0.53
CA PRO A 43 -22.35 2.89 0.57
C PRO A 43 -22.35 3.95 1.69
N LEU A 44 -22.06 3.53 2.91
CA LEU A 44 -21.89 4.47 4.02
C LEU A 44 -20.72 5.41 3.75
N PRO A 45 -20.89 6.73 3.94
CA PRO A 45 -19.85 7.71 3.69
C PRO A 45 -18.71 7.58 4.72
N GLY A 46 -17.52 8.04 4.35
CA GLY A 46 -16.38 8.16 5.26
C GLY A 46 -15.37 7.01 5.18
N TYR A 47 -15.69 5.89 4.56
CA TYR A 47 -14.75 4.81 4.32
C TYR A 47 -14.05 4.99 2.97
N ARG A 48 -12.73 4.98 3.01
CA ARG A 48 -11.89 5.05 1.81
C ARG A 48 -10.92 3.88 1.82
N LYS A 49 -10.74 3.24 0.67
CA LYS A 49 -9.68 2.25 0.52
C LYS A 49 -8.34 2.93 0.77
N ALA A 50 -7.50 2.31 1.60
CA ALA A 50 -6.13 2.76 1.75
C ALA A 50 -5.38 2.51 0.43
N LEU A 51 -4.79 3.55 -0.13
CA LEU A 51 -4.02 3.46 -1.37
C LEU A 51 -2.54 3.26 -1.04
N PRO A 52 -1.84 2.36 -1.73
CA PRO A 52 -0.41 2.23 -1.58
C PRO A 52 0.31 3.51 -1.99
N MET A 53 1.36 3.86 -1.25
CA MET A 53 2.18 5.05 -1.50
C MET A 53 3.62 4.71 -1.85
N VAL A 54 4.06 3.50 -1.53
CA VAL A 54 5.42 3.01 -1.78
C VAL A 54 5.32 1.70 -2.52
N PHE A 55 6.08 1.55 -3.57
CA PHE A 55 6.11 0.34 -4.39
C PHE A 55 7.51 -0.24 -4.43
N CYS A 56 7.63 -1.55 -4.33
CA CYS A 56 8.89 -2.24 -4.62
C CYS A 56 8.63 -3.63 -5.22
N GLY A 57 9.61 -4.13 -5.94
CA GLY A 57 9.62 -5.52 -6.41
C GLY A 57 10.15 -6.44 -5.33
N LEU A 58 9.47 -7.55 -5.10
CA LEU A 58 9.90 -8.65 -4.24
C LEU A 58 10.21 -9.87 -5.11
N TYR A 59 11.45 -10.33 -5.06
CA TYR A 59 11.92 -11.45 -5.87
C TYR A 59 12.52 -12.52 -4.97
N PRO A 60 12.15 -13.80 -5.13
CA PRO A 60 12.82 -14.87 -4.40
C PRO A 60 14.23 -15.05 -4.93
N ILE A 61 15.19 -15.34 -4.04
CA ILE A 61 16.59 -15.64 -4.45
C ILE A 61 16.62 -16.89 -5.31
N GLU A 62 15.84 -17.90 -4.96
CA GLU A 62 15.72 -19.13 -5.73
C GLU A 62 14.39 -19.16 -6.49
N SER A 63 14.42 -19.35 -7.80
CA SER A 63 13.24 -19.33 -8.66
C SER A 63 12.18 -20.37 -8.26
N LYS A 64 12.58 -21.46 -7.60
CA LYS A 64 11.66 -22.50 -7.07
C LYS A 64 10.74 -21.95 -5.96
N ASP A 65 11.14 -20.88 -5.27
CA ASP A 65 10.39 -20.31 -4.15
C ASP A 65 9.31 -19.33 -4.61
N TYR A 66 9.14 -19.11 -5.93
CA TYR A 66 8.14 -18.21 -6.49
C TYR A 66 6.71 -18.57 -6.05
N ASP A 67 6.33 -19.84 -6.16
CA ASP A 67 5.00 -20.30 -5.76
C ASP A 67 4.78 -20.18 -4.24
N GLN A 68 5.84 -20.38 -3.46
CA GLN A 68 5.79 -20.20 -2.01
C GLN A 68 5.63 -18.71 -1.66
N LEU A 69 6.32 -17.81 -2.35
CA LEU A 69 6.16 -16.37 -2.19
C LEU A 69 4.73 -15.92 -2.54
N LYS A 70 4.18 -16.44 -3.65
CA LYS A 70 2.78 -16.17 -4.02
C LYS A 70 1.81 -16.57 -2.93
N MET A 71 1.90 -17.80 -2.43
CA MET A 71 1.04 -18.28 -1.35
C MET A 71 1.20 -17.47 -0.05
N ALA A 72 2.42 -17.03 0.25
CA ALA A 72 2.69 -16.21 1.42
C ALA A 72 2.02 -14.83 1.29
N LEU A 73 2.15 -14.18 0.14
CA LEU A 73 1.49 -12.89 -0.13
C LEU A 73 -0.04 -13.01 -0.07
N GLU A 74 -0.62 -14.07 -0.65
CA GLU A 74 -2.05 -14.35 -0.55
C GLU A 74 -2.51 -14.47 0.91
N LYS A 75 -1.77 -15.20 1.75
CA LYS A 75 -2.08 -15.34 3.18
C LYS A 75 -1.90 -14.05 3.95
N LEU A 76 -0.87 -13.25 3.65
CA LEU A 76 -0.67 -11.95 4.30
C LEU A 76 -1.81 -10.99 3.97
N GLN A 77 -2.26 -10.96 2.72
CA GLN A 77 -3.37 -10.11 2.27
C GLN A 77 -4.68 -10.40 2.99
N LEU A 78 -4.89 -11.63 3.51
CA LEU A 78 -6.05 -11.97 4.33
C LEU A 78 -6.14 -11.13 5.62
N ASN A 79 -4.99 -10.75 6.16
CA ASN A 79 -4.89 -10.00 7.41
C ASN A 79 -4.51 -8.54 7.17
N ASP A 80 -4.08 -8.21 5.98
CA ASP A 80 -3.60 -6.89 5.60
C ASP A 80 -4.23 -6.46 4.25
N ALA A 81 -5.38 -5.83 4.36
CA ALA A 81 -6.14 -5.35 3.20
C ALA A 81 -5.45 -4.20 2.43
N ALA A 82 -4.38 -3.62 2.99
CA ALA A 82 -3.61 -2.56 2.37
C ALA A 82 -2.47 -3.08 1.50
N LEU A 83 -2.10 -4.37 1.64
CA LEU A 83 -1.10 -5.01 0.80
C LEU A 83 -1.70 -5.29 -0.59
N GLU A 84 -1.15 -4.64 -1.59
CA GLU A 84 -1.46 -4.91 -3.00
C GLU A 84 -0.23 -5.53 -3.67
N TYR A 85 -0.43 -6.50 -4.55
CA TYR A 85 0.65 -7.09 -5.32
C TYR A 85 0.17 -7.55 -6.69
N VAL A 86 1.07 -7.45 -7.66
CA VAL A 86 0.88 -7.94 -9.03
C VAL A 86 2.12 -8.73 -9.46
N PRO A 87 1.97 -9.77 -10.28
CA PRO A 87 3.13 -10.46 -10.83
C PRO A 87 3.99 -9.51 -11.65
N GLU A 88 5.31 -9.61 -11.48
CA GLU A 88 6.29 -8.84 -12.22
C GLU A 88 7.44 -9.74 -12.68
N THR A 89 8.02 -9.40 -13.81
CA THR A 89 9.19 -10.11 -14.35
C THR A 89 10.32 -9.13 -14.57
N SER A 90 11.46 -9.41 -13.96
CA SER A 90 12.70 -8.66 -14.17
C SER A 90 13.66 -9.47 -15.04
N GLN A 91 14.32 -8.82 -16.00
CA GLN A 91 15.35 -9.49 -16.80
C GLN A 91 16.55 -9.96 -15.96
N ALA A 92 16.86 -9.25 -14.88
CA ALA A 92 17.98 -9.57 -14.00
C ALA A 92 17.62 -10.52 -12.84
N LEU A 93 16.39 -10.41 -12.30
CA LEU A 93 15.97 -11.10 -11.07
C LEU A 93 14.96 -12.24 -11.33
N GLY A 94 14.46 -12.36 -12.56
CA GLY A 94 13.46 -13.36 -12.92
C GLY A 94 12.04 -12.99 -12.50
N PHE A 95 11.26 -13.99 -12.08
CA PHE A 95 9.87 -13.82 -11.70
C PHE A 95 9.74 -13.39 -10.23
N GLY A 96 8.90 -12.41 -9.98
CA GLY A 96 8.61 -11.87 -8.66
C GLY A 96 7.26 -11.18 -8.62
N PHE A 97 7.09 -10.30 -7.65
CA PHE A 97 5.87 -9.53 -7.46
C PHE A 97 6.21 -8.08 -7.21
N ARG A 98 5.52 -7.19 -7.89
CA ARG A 98 5.49 -5.78 -7.55
C ARG A 98 4.45 -5.57 -6.47
N CYS A 99 4.90 -5.07 -5.32
CA CYS A 99 4.07 -4.89 -4.14
C CYS A 99 3.90 -3.41 -3.82
N GLY A 100 2.67 -3.05 -3.45
CA GLY A 100 2.31 -1.72 -2.96
C GLY A 100 2.09 -1.71 -1.46
N PHE A 101 2.65 -0.71 -0.78
CA PHE A 101 2.65 -0.56 0.67
C PHE A 101 2.18 0.84 1.07
N LEU A 102 1.60 0.96 2.27
CA LEU A 102 1.20 2.26 2.84
C LEU A 102 2.39 3.19 3.13
N GLY A 103 3.58 2.63 3.27
CA GLY A 103 4.81 3.36 3.56
C GLY A 103 5.96 2.40 3.83
N LEU A 104 7.15 2.94 4.10
CA LEU A 104 8.37 2.16 4.32
C LEU A 104 8.26 1.21 5.51
N LEU A 105 7.68 1.65 6.63
CA LEU A 105 7.49 0.78 7.79
C LEU A 105 6.58 -0.41 7.48
N HIS A 106 5.52 -0.19 6.71
CA HIS A 106 4.65 -1.28 6.27
C HIS A 106 5.42 -2.28 5.40
N MET A 107 6.24 -1.78 4.48
CA MET A 107 7.12 -2.60 3.64
C MET A 107 8.07 -3.46 4.49
N ASP A 108 8.75 -2.85 5.47
CA ASP A 108 9.70 -3.55 6.35
C ASP A 108 9.00 -4.65 7.16
N VAL A 109 7.81 -4.38 7.69
CA VAL A 109 7.01 -5.36 8.44
C VAL A 109 6.61 -6.55 7.56
N ILE A 110 6.12 -6.28 6.34
CA ILE A 110 5.73 -7.35 5.41
C ILE A 110 6.95 -8.18 4.98
N GLN A 111 8.07 -7.53 4.65
CA GLN A 111 9.30 -8.23 4.31
C GLN A 111 9.76 -9.13 5.45
N GLU A 112 9.82 -8.62 6.67
CA GLU A 112 10.25 -9.39 7.83
C GLU A 112 9.31 -10.57 8.13
N ARG A 113 8.01 -10.41 7.93
CA ARG A 113 7.04 -11.50 8.04
C ARG A 113 7.26 -12.58 6.97
N LEU A 114 7.51 -12.19 5.71
CA LEU A 114 7.81 -13.13 4.64
C LEU A 114 9.10 -13.94 4.96
N GLU A 115 10.10 -13.29 5.49
CA GLU A 115 11.35 -13.93 5.86
C GLU A 115 11.21 -14.86 7.09
N ARG A 116 10.54 -14.39 8.17
CA ARG A 116 10.43 -15.14 9.43
C ARG A 116 9.33 -16.19 9.45
N GLU A 117 8.12 -15.85 8.97
CA GLU A 117 6.98 -16.75 9.05
C GLU A 117 7.00 -17.80 7.92
N TYR A 118 7.53 -17.43 6.76
CA TYR A 118 7.55 -18.29 5.57
C TYR A 118 8.93 -18.78 5.17
N ASN A 119 9.98 -18.37 5.90
CA ASN A 119 11.37 -18.73 5.65
C ASN A 119 11.82 -18.46 4.20
N LEU A 120 11.34 -17.37 3.63
CA LEU A 120 11.68 -16.92 2.29
C LEU A 120 12.92 -16.04 2.34
N LYS A 121 13.81 -16.22 1.37
CA LYS A 121 14.95 -15.30 1.15
C LYS A 121 14.62 -14.44 -0.05
N LEU A 122 14.50 -13.12 0.18
CA LEU A 122 14.01 -12.19 -0.81
C LEU A 122 15.06 -11.17 -1.23
N ILE A 123 14.99 -10.76 -2.47
CA ILE A 123 15.62 -9.55 -2.99
C ILE A 123 14.53 -8.51 -3.14
N THR A 124 14.71 -7.35 -2.52
CA THR A 124 13.83 -6.20 -2.65
C THR A 124 14.46 -5.16 -3.56
N THR A 125 13.70 -4.61 -4.48
CA THR A 125 14.17 -3.46 -5.26
C THR A 125 14.08 -2.18 -4.43
N ALA A 126 14.78 -1.13 -4.85
CA ALA A 126 14.64 0.18 -4.21
C ALA A 126 13.18 0.62 -4.22
N PRO A 127 12.63 1.10 -3.07
CA PRO A 127 11.25 1.57 -3.03
C PRO A 127 11.07 2.77 -3.95
N SER A 128 9.94 2.82 -4.63
CA SER A 128 9.55 3.89 -5.53
C SER A 128 8.17 4.44 -5.16
N VAL A 129 7.85 5.61 -5.67
CA VAL A 129 6.54 6.23 -5.59
C VAL A 129 5.94 6.31 -6.99
N ILE A 130 4.65 6.64 -7.10
CA ILE A 130 4.04 6.89 -8.39
C ILE A 130 4.47 8.27 -8.87
N TYR A 131 5.04 8.34 -10.07
CA TYR A 131 5.38 9.58 -10.77
C TYR A 131 4.32 9.88 -11.83
N HIS A 132 3.94 11.14 -11.97
CA HIS A 132 3.14 11.60 -13.09
C HIS A 132 4.09 12.09 -14.19
N VAL A 133 4.09 11.39 -15.31
CA VAL A 133 4.91 11.71 -16.47
C VAL A 133 4.06 12.38 -17.52
N PHE A 134 4.36 13.63 -17.82
CA PHE A 134 3.71 14.39 -18.87
C PHE A 134 4.50 14.24 -20.15
N LYS A 135 3.83 13.75 -21.18
CA LYS A 135 4.43 13.56 -22.50
C LYS A 135 4.30 14.82 -23.34
N THR A 136 5.18 14.92 -24.33
CA THR A 136 5.17 16.04 -25.32
C THR A 136 3.90 16.09 -26.19
N ASP A 137 3.11 15.02 -26.23
CA ASP A 137 1.80 14.96 -26.91
C ASP A 137 0.62 15.40 -26.03
N GLY A 138 0.89 15.80 -24.76
CA GLY A 138 -0.09 16.24 -23.78
C GLY A 138 -0.75 15.11 -23.00
N GLU A 139 -0.36 13.84 -23.20
CA GLU A 139 -0.83 12.72 -22.39
C GLU A 139 -0.09 12.65 -21.05
N MET A 140 -0.81 12.46 -19.96
CA MET A 140 -0.25 12.18 -18.63
C MET A 140 -0.39 10.69 -18.32
N ILE A 141 0.72 10.07 -17.93
CA ILE A 141 0.75 8.67 -17.47
C ILE A 141 1.26 8.60 -16.05
N ALA A 142 0.67 7.72 -15.24
CA ALA A 142 1.15 7.40 -13.90
C ALA A 142 2.14 6.22 -14.01
N VAL A 143 3.37 6.44 -13.58
CA VAL A 143 4.45 5.45 -13.66
C VAL A 143 4.93 5.13 -12.26
N ASP A 144 4.78 3.90 -11.85
CA ASP A 144 5.30 3.37 -10.58
C ASP A 144 6.54 2.48 -10.78
N ASN A 145 6.72 1.97 -12.00
CA ASN A 145 7.84 1.12 -12.38
C ASN A 145 8.80 1.87 -13.34
N PRO A 146 10.08 2.05 -12.97
CA PRO A 146 11.06 2.71 -13.84
C PRO A 146 11.21 2.08 -15.24
N ALA A 147 10.89 0.78 -15.38
CA ALA A 147 10.94 0.09 -16.66
C ALA A 147 9.85 0.54 -17.65
N GLU A 148 8.78 1.17 -17.16
CA GLU A 148 7.67 1.68 -17.94
C GLU A 148 7.85 3.15 -18.34
N LEU A 149 8.97 3.76 -17.93
CA LEU A 149 9.27 5.15 -18.26
C LEU A 149 9.42 5.32 -19.78
N PRO A 150 8.69 6.25 -20.42
CA PRO A 150 8.85 6.54 -21.83
C PRO A 150 10.27 7.03 -22.16
N PRO A 151 10.69 6.96 -23.42
CA PRO A 151 11.95 7.57 -23.84
C PRO A 151 11.99 9.06 -23.47
N MET A 152 13.12 9.54 -22.97
CA MET A 152 13.31 10.92 -22.51
C MET A 152 12.90 11.98 -23.55
N THR A 153 13.01 11.65 -24.83
CA THR A 153 12.59 12.53 -25.93
C THR A 153 11.09 12.76 -26.04
N LYS A 154 10.28 11.91 -25.39
CA LYS A 154 8.82 12.00 -25.34
C LYS A 154 8.30 12.55 -24.01
N ILE A 155 9.19 12.89 -23.07
CA ILE A 155 8.83 13.42 -21.78
C ILE A 155 8.98 14.94 -21.81
N GLU A 156 7.94 15.66 -21.43
CA GLU A 156 7.97 17.10 -21.21
C GLU A 156 8.48 17.40 -19.80
N HIS A 157 7.84 16.81 -18.78
CA HIS A 157 8.26 16.93 -17.39
C HIS A 157 7.73 15.75 -16.57
N ILE A 158 8.27 15.58 -15.38
CA ILE A 158 7.88 14.54 -14.42
C ILE A 158 7.54 15.21 -13.09
N GLU A 159 6.41 14.82 -12.51
CA GLU A 159 5.99 15.25 -11.18
C GLU A 159 6.12 14.11 -10.19
N GLU A 160 6.62 14.43 -8.99
CA GLU A 160 6.67 13.50 -7.85
C GLU A 160 5.62 13.91 -6.79
N PRO A 161 5.05 12.96 -6.05
CA PRO A 161 4.11 13.29 -4.98
C PRO A 161 4.83 13.98 -3.81
N ILE A 162 4.28 15.09 -3.34
CA ILE A 162 4.76 15.81 -2.16
C ILE A 162 3.71 15.73 -1.07
N ALA A 163 4.12 15.32 0.14
CA ALA A 163 3.26 15.29 1.30
C ALA A 163 3.41 16.55 2.15
N LYS A 164 2.29 17.16 2.54
CA LYS A 164 2.29 18.19 3.59
C LYS A 164 2.28 17.49 4.95
N VAL A 165 3.32 17.75 5.73
CA VAL A 165 3.51 17.10 7.04
C VAL A 165 3.42 18.15 8.14
N GLU A 166 2.68 17.85 9.20
CA GLU A 166 2.63 18.61 10.43
C GLU A 166 3.24 17.78 11.55
N ILE A 167 4.26 18.34 12.22
CA ILE A 167 5.03 17.64 13.24
C ILE A 167 4.91 18.40 14.55
N LEU A 168 4.34 17.76 15.58
CA LEU A 168 4.23 18.31 16.93
C LEU A 168 5.37 17.76 17.78
N VAL A 169 6.23 18.65 18.25
CA VAL A 169 7.41 18.29 19.05
C VAL A 169 7.62 19.28 20.18
N PRO A 170 8.26 18.87 21.29
CA PRO A 170 8.74 19.79 22.31
C PRO A 170 9.71 20.83 21.73
N SER A 171 9.74 22.04 22.33
CA SER A 171 10.53 23.17 21.83
C SER A 171 12.04 22.90 21.74
N ASP A 172 12.56 22.05 22.62
CA ASP A 172 13.96 21.62 22.64
C ASP A 172 14.34 20.68 21.49
N MET A 173 13.36 20.04 20.86
CA MET A 173 13.55 19.11 19.74
C MET A 173 13.36 19.75 18.35
N VAL A 174 12.88 20.99 18.29
CA VAL A 174 12.60 21.68 17.01
C VAL A 174 13.82 21.70 16.10
N GLY A 175 15.02 22.03 16.64
CA GLY A 175 16.25 22.07 15.85
C GLY A 175 16.59 20.74 15.19
N ASN A 176 16.47 19.63 15.92
CA ASN A 176 16.76 18.30 15.42
C ASN A 176 15.76 17.89 14.32
N VAL A 177 14.48 18.25 14.48
CA VAL A 177 13.46 17.98 13.47
C VAL A 177 13.69 18.81 12.21
N MET A 178 14.05 20.09 12.36
CA MET A 178 14.39 20.94 11.21
C MET A 178 15.56 20.37 10.40
N GLU A 179 16.64 19.96 11.08
CA GLU A 179 17.78 19.30 10.43
C GLU A 179 17.37 18.02 9.70
N LEU A 180 16.54 17.17 10.35
CA LEU A 180 16.02 15.95 9.74
C LEU A 180 15.21 16.24 8.48
N VAL A 181 14.34 17.23 8.51
CA VAL A 181 13.50 17.65 7.39
C VAL A 181 14.35 18.15 6.22
N GLN A 182 15.32 19.01 6.49
CA GLN A 182 16.23 19.53 5.47
C GLN A 182 17.06 18.41 4.82
N ASN A 183 17.60 17.49 5.62
CA ASN A 183 18.36 16.35 5.11
C ASN A 183 17.52 15.38 4.25
N ARG A 184 16.18 15.45 4.35
CA ARG A 184 15.23 14.67 3.55
C ARG A 184 14.57 15.48 2.43
N ARG A 185 15.17 16.61 2.00
CA ARG A 185 14.66 17.52 0.96
C ARG A 185 13.29 18.12 1.31
N GLY A 186 12.97 18.20 2.58
CA GLY A 186 11.73 18.84 3.02
C GLY A 186 11.85 20.36 2.97
N GLU A 187 10.75 21.02 2.62
CA GLU A 187 10.62 22.47 2.62
C GLU A 187 9.85 22.94 3.84
N PHE A 188 10.47 23.79 4.65
CA PHE A 188 9.82 24.40 5.81
C PHE A 188 8.80 25.43 5.35
N GLN A 189 7.55 25.30 5.81
CA GLN A 189 6.46 26.22 5.46
C GLN A 189 6.18 27.22 6.58
N THR A 190 5.93 26.74 7.79
CA THR A 190 5.57 27.58 8.93
C THR A 190 5.80 26.86 10.26
N MET A 191 5.93 27.65 11.33
CA MET A 191 6.03 27.14 12.70
C MET A 191 5.10 27.96 13.61
#